data_f14450a12ed60e5e4c89d32fd267fde8
#
_entry.id   f14450a12ed60e5e4c89d32fd267fde8
#
_cell.length_a   1.000
_cell.length_b   1.000
_cell.length_c   1.000
_cell.angle_alpha   90.00
_cell.angle_beta   90.00
_cell.angle_gamma   90.00
#
_symmetry.space_group_name_H-M   'P 1'
#
loop_
_entity.id
_entity.type
_entity.pdbx_description
1 polymer ?
#
loop_
_entity_poly.entity_id
_entity_poly.type
_entity_poly.pdbx_seq_one_letter_code
_entity_poly.pdbx_strand_id
1 'polypeptide(L)'
;MQVNHHKMKRLKKSYKIILIALAILFSFNEIKAQCEIQLEEGVTMPVCYNDELLLSVDLNVNYSYAWIYNNDTISEGPSALVKVTQNNSVYEVFIWNTASGAPVCNNSIAITMRPKFNIEFEQLALTCSDKNDDNGKTARAKATASGEYSTFTYHWNSPILPIQYMDNPQIAMGLSAYTNYTMTVTNEYGCSQTDTVRLKAYMNPNIEILSDPADTVYLDNPYVTWRFNNNDTVYDGHDTLIEITNFFWEFDGYENTFTNSKPKVSFSEEGLGNAMLTVTNDQGCDTTYHSSINVLPVKLKIPNIFTPNGDGINDYFEIGYGNEGKPINDLNEYFLSHKLVVFNRWGRIVYESTNYKNDWDGGKLPDGTYFYVLECKGQTQNYNYKGSVMIWNSGR
;
A
#
# COMPACT_ATOMS: atom_id res chain seq x y z
N MET A 1 0.99 -17.75 56.17
CA MET A 1 1.54 -18.03 54.83
C MET A 1 2.88 -17.31 54.53
N GLN A 2 3.42 -16.52 55.45
CA GLN A 2 4.73 -15.82 55.24
C GLN A 2 5.96 -16.54 55.81
N VAL A 3 5.78 -17.59 56.60
CA VAL A 3 6.88 -18.30 57.29
C VAL A 3 7.64 -19.27 56.34
N ASN A 4 7.00 -19.76 55.27
CA ASN A 4 7.62 -20.73 54.35
C ASN A 4 8.57 -20.09 53.31
N HIS A 5 8.36 -18.82 53.00
CA HIS A 5 9.19 -18.15 51.96
C HIS A 5 10.60 -17.78 52.44
N HIS A 6 10.76 -17.54 53.75
CA HIS A 6 12.07 -17.22 54.35
C HIS A 6 12.95 -18.46 54.57
N LYS A 7 12.32 -19.62 54.84
CA LYS A 7 13.02 -20.91 54.95
C LYS A 7 13.54 -21.39 53.57
N MET A 8 12.78 -21.19 52.52
CA MET A 8 13.20 -21.54 51.14
C MET A 8 14.37 -20.66 50.62
N LYS A 9 14.38 -19.35 50.94
CA LYS A 9 15.51 -18.46 50.53
C LYS A 9 16.81 -18.79 51.31
N ARG A 10 16.75 -19.26 52.55
CA ARG A 10 17.89 -19.72 53.29
C ARG A 10 18.41 -21.08 52.78
N LEU A 11 17.55 -21.98 52.37
CA LEU A 11 17.92 -23.22 51.72
C LEU A 11 18.65 -22.98 50.37
N LYS A 12 18.13 -22.04 49.50
CA LYS A 12 18.80 -21.69 48.24
C LYS A 12 20.22 -21.13 48.42
N LYS A 13 20.51 -20.41 49.50
CA LYS A 13 21.84 -19.85 49.78
C LYS A 13 22.83 -20.88 50.36
N SER A 14 22.35 -21.83 51.17
CA SER A 14 23.13 -22.96 51.70
C SER A 14 23.44 -24.00 50.60
N TYR A 15 22.56 -24.18 49.62
CA TYR A 15 22.73 -25.13 48.52
C TYR A 15 23.91 -24.77 47.62
N LYS A 16 24.14 -23.48 47.32
CA LYS A 16 25.34 -23.05 46.55
C LYS A 16 26.66 -23.38 47.23
N ILE A 17 26.69 -23.46 48.55
CA ILE A 17 27.94 -23.77 49.31
C ILE A 17 28.08 -25.29 49.52
N ILE A 18 27.00 -26.05 49.59
CA ILE A 18 27.03 -27.52 49.76
C ILE A 18 27.32 -28.23 48.43
N LEU A 19 26.90 -27.71 47.30
CA LEU A 19 27.19 -28.30 45.99
C LEU A 19 28.67 -28.30 45.61
N ILE A 20 29.46 -27.36 46.13
CA ILE A 20 30.93 -27.31 45.88
C ILE A 20 31.68 -28.28 46.83
N ALA A 21 31.14 -28.58 47.97
CA ALA A 21 31.79 -29.45 48.95
C ALA A 21 31.44 -30.95 48.80
N LEU A 22 30.28 -31.29 48.24
CA LEU A 22 29.84 -32.69 48.07
C LEU A 22 30.30 -33.35 46.74
N ALA A 23 30.81 -32.61 45.78
CA ALA A 23 31.42 -33.18 44.57
C ALA A 23 32.71 -33.98 44.82
N ILE A 24 33.23 -33.98 46.05
CA ILE A 24 34.53 -34.56 46.36
C ILE A 24 34.49 -35.87 47.20
N LEU A 25 33.31 -36.30 47.74
CA LEU A 25 33.32 -37.34 48.77
C LEU A 25 32.35 -38.53 48.65
N PHE A 26 31.68 -38.79 47.54
CA PHE A 26 30.85 -39.99 47.46
C PHE A 26 31.10 -40.85 46.23
N SER A 27 31.87 -41.92 46.40
CA SER A 27 31.86 -43.09 45.50
C SER A 27 30.61 -43.94 45.84
N PHE A 28 29.52 -43.75 45.12
CA PHE A 28 28.30 -44.58 45.23
C PHE A 28 28.27 -45.58 44.09
N ASN A 29 28.50 -46.83 44.42
CA ASN A 29 28.43 -47.93 43.45
C ASN A 29 27.15 -48.75 43.45
N GLU A 30 26.09 -48.39 44.25
CA GLU A 30 24.91 -49.24 44.35
C GLU A 30 23.54 -48.55 44.33
N ILE A 31 23.43 -47.28 44.00
CA ILE A 31 22.10 -46.59 43.96
C ILE A 31 21.80 -46.05 42.55
N LYS A 32 22.26 -46.69 41.51
CA LYS A 32 22.03 -46.26 40.14
C LYS A 32 20.61 -46.45 39.62
N ALA A 33 19.83 -47.38 40.16
CA ALA A 33 18.53 -47.76 39.62
C ALA A 33 17.40 -46.74 39.93
N GLN A 34 17.55 -45.86 40.92
CA GLN A 34 16.49 -44.93 41.33
C GLN A 34 16.52 -43.55 40.67
N CYS A 35 17.60 -43.24 39.94
CA CYS A 35 17.78 -41.93 39.25
C CYS A 35 18.00 -42.12 37.73
N GLU A 36 17.56 -43.22 37.20
CA GLU A 36 17.65 -43.41 35.76
C GLU A 36 16.68 -42.46 35.04
N ILE A 37 17.24 -41.56 34.22
CA ILE A 37 16.42 -40.65 33.43
C ILE A 37 15.86 -41.41 32.23
N GLN A 38 14.55 -41.41 32.12
CA GLN A 38 13.79 -42.02 31.03
C GLN A 38 13.34 -40.95 30.06
N LEU A 39 13.46 -41.20 28.77
CA LEU A 39 12.81 -40.47 27.71
C LEU A 39 11.45 -41.04 27.43
N GLU A 40 10.56 -40.24 26.93
CA GLU A 40 9.25 -40.68 26.43
C GLU A 40 9.40 -41.81 25.42
N GLU A 41 8.50 -42.79 25.45
CA GLU A 41 8.51 -43.95 24.56
C GLU A 41 8.55 -43.57 23.08
N GLY A 42 9.44 -44.12 22.31
CA GLY A 42 9.62 -43.85 20.86
C GLY A 42 10.58 -42.74 20.52
N VAL A 43 11.07 -41.97 21.49
CA VAL A 43 12.08 -40.93 21.25
C VAL A 43 13.45 -41.56 21.06
N THR A 44 14.08 -41.22 19.95
CA THR A 44 15.48 -41.63 19.62
C THR A 44 16.35 -40.42 19.37
N MET A 45 17.57 -40.43 19.93
CA MET A 45 18.51 -39.35 19.68
C MET A 45 19.34 -39.61 18.41
N PRO A 46 19.77 -38.57 17.70
CA PRO A 46 19.50 -37.14 17.94
C PRO A 46 18.08 -36.68 17.56
N VAL A 47 17.52 -35.78 18.34
CA VAL A 47 16.16 -35.19 18.16
C VAL A 47 16.19 -33.98 17.25
N CYS A 48 15.00 -33.49 16.86
CA CYS A 48 14.90 -32.28 16.04
C CYS A 48 15.04 -31.00 16.86
N TYR A 49 15.39 -29.91 16.22
CA TYR A 49 15.32 -28.58 16.81
C TYR A 49 13.87 -28.21 17.16
N ASN A 50 13.68 -27.66 18.36
CA ASN A 50 12.39 -27.32 18.96
C ASN A 50 11.52 -28.52 19.37
N ASP A 51 12.01 -29.75 19.29
CA ASP A 51 11.27 -30.87 19.88
C ASP A 51 11.03 -30.63 21.37
N GLU A 52 9.85 -30.98 21.81
CA GLU A 52 9.48 -31.02 23.22
C GLU A 52 9.59 -32.45 23.71
N LEU A 53 10.40 -32.65 24.73
CA LEU A 53 10.69 -33.97 25.31
C LEU A 53 10.23 -34.03 26.76
N LEU A 54 9.58 -35.12 27.13
CA LEU A 54 9.30 -35.42 28.51
C LEU A 54 10.46 -36.28 29.09
N LEU A 55 11.22 -35.66 29.98
CA LEU A 55 12.20 -36.36 30.80
C LEU A 55 11.53 -36.83 32.08
N SER A 56 11.76 -38.05 32.52
CA SER A 56 11.17 -38.58 33.75
C SER A 56 12.13 -39.46 34.50
N VAL A 57 11.86 -39.59 35.82
CA VAL A 57 12.46 -40.56 36.72
C VAL A 57 11.35 -41.27 37.48
N ASP A 58 11.64 -42.41 38.08
CA ASP A 58 10.68 -43.17 38.88
C ASP A 58 10.05 -42.34 39.99
N LEU A 59 8.71 -42.30 40.06
CA LEU A 59 7.97 -41.59 41.07
C LEU A 59 8.09 -42.32 42.43
N ASN A 60 8.52 -41.59 43.47
CA ASN A 60 8.44 -42.03 44.85
C ASN A 60 7.85 -40.93 45.73
N VAL A 61 6.76 -41.22 46.44
CA VAL A 61 6.02 -40.26 47.28
C VAL A 61 6.82 -39.65 48.42
N ASN A 62 7.92 -40.33 48.83
CA ASN A 62 8.80 -39.89 49.89
C ASN A 62 9.97 -39.01 49.41
N TYR A 63 10.03 -38.72 48.07
CA TYR A 63 11.09 -37.96 47.46
C TYR A 63 10.62 -36.62 46.93
N SER A 64 11.54 -35.68 46.93
CA SER A 64 11.44 -34.41 46.21
C SER A 64 12.40 -34.38 45.07
N TYR A 65 12.05 -33.67 44.02
CA TYR A 65 12.77 -33.66 42.77
C TYR A 65 13.07 -32.24 42.34
N ALA A 66 14.20 -31.99 41.71
CA ALA A 66 14.50 -30.76 40.98
C ALA A 66 15.25 -31.07 39.69
N TRP A 67 14.72 -30.60 38.59
CA TRP A 67 15.35 -30.63 37.30
C TRP A 67 16.08 -29.31 37.05
N ILE A 68 17.32 -29.40 36.62
CA ILE A 68 18.17 -28.23 36.40
C ILE A 68 18.67 -28.19 34.97
N TYR A 69 18.61 -27.01 34.38
CA TYR A 69 19.23 -26.70 33.10
C TYR A 69 19.90 -25.32 33.18
N ASN A 70 21.16 -25.22 32.76
CA ASN A 70 21.94 -23.97 32.84
C ASN A 70 21.93 -23.32 34.24
N ASN A 71 22.01 -24.12 35.30
CA ASN A 71 21.93 -23.70 36.71
C ASN A 71 20.56 -23.16 37.18
N ASP A 72 19.55 -23.24 36.37
CA ASP A 72 18.20 -22.85 36.74
C ASP A 72 17.32 -24.08 36.96
N THR A 73 16.45 -24.05 38.00
CA THR A 73 15.45 -25.10 38.23
C THR A 73 14.34 -24.91 37.23
N ILE A 74 14.14 -25.87 36.33
CA ILE A 74 13.13 -25.86 35.28
C ILE A 74 11.85 -26.62 35.65
N SER A 75 11.95 -27.59 36.58
CA SER A 75 10.79 -28.33 37.05
C SER A 75 11.03 -28.84 38.49
N GLU A 76 9.97 -28.96 39.29
CA GLU A 76 9.94 -29.57 40.59
C GLU A 76 8.94 -30.73 40.56
N GLY A 77 9.40 -31.95 40.34
CA GLY A 77 8.57 -33.15 40.21
C GLY A 77 9.34 -34.30 39.54
N PRO A 78 8.72 -35.49 39.41
CA PRO A 78 9.39 -36.64 38.80
C PRO A 78 9.63 -36.51 37.31
N SER A 79 9.08 -35.47 36.68
CA SER A 79 9.27 -35.24 35.27
C SER A 79 9.48 -33.75 34.92
N ALA A 80 10.10 -33.49 33.77
CA ALA A 80 10.29 -32.18 33.18
C ALA A 80 9.98 -32.22 31.70
N LEU A 81 9.12 -31.30 31.23
CA LEU A 81 8.93 -31.05 29.81
C LEU A 81 10.00 -30.05 29.37
N VAL A 82 10.84 -30.43 28.43
CA VAL A 82 11.97 -29.62 27.97
C VAL A 82 11.87 -29.39 26.47
N LYS A 83 12.20 -28.18 26.03
CA LYS A 83 12.27 -27.83 24.62
C LYS A 83 13.71 -27.77 24.19
N VAL A 84 14.06 -28.57 23.17
CA VAL A 84 15.45 -28.70 22.71
C VAL A 84 15.77 -27.60 21.71
N THR A 85 16.58 -26.62 22.14
CA THR A 85 16.98 -25.48 21.30
C THR A 85 18.47 -25.42 21.02
N GLN A 86 19.27 -26.23 21.73
CA GLN A 86 20.72 -26.30 21.58
C GLN A 86 21.18 -27.75 21.54
N ASN A 87 22.22 -28.02 20.74
CA ASN A 87 22.81 -29.33 20.70
C ASN A 87 23.65 -29.61 21.97
N ASN A 88 23.64 -30.84 22.42
CA ASN A 88 24.30 -31.29 23.65
C ASN A 88 23.80 -30.58 24.91
N SER A 89 22.53 -30.25 24.98
CA SER A 89 21.89 -29.71 26.18
C SER A 89 21.92 -30.74 27.29
N VAL A 90 22.49 -30.39 28.44
CA VAL A 90 22.61 -31.29 29.59
C VAL A 90 21.52 -30.90 30.61
N TYR A 91 20.64 -31.85 30.88
CA TYR A 91 19.60 -31.73 31.90
C TYR A 91 19.98 -32.60 33.09
N GLU A 92 19.92 -32.06 34.29
CA GLU A 92 20.26 -32.72 35.53
C GLU A 92 19.04 -32.89 36.43
N VAL A 93 18.89 -34.03 37.09
CA VAL A 93 17.89 -34.24 38.09
C VAL A 93 18.52 -34.48 39.46
N PHE A 94 18.02 -33.81 40.48
CA PHE A 94 18.43 -34.01 41.85
C PHE A 94 17.23 -34.56 42.64
N ILE A 95 17.47 -35.61 43.44
CA ILE A 95 16.43 -36.27 44.20
C ILE A 95 16.88 -36.32 45.67
N TRP A 96 16.01 -35.96 46.59
CA TRP A 96 16.23 -36.02 48.01
C TRP A 96 15.01 -36.53 48.81
N ASN A 97 15.28 -37.11 49.97
CA ASN A 97 14.22 -37.58 50.85
C ASN A 97 13.45 -36.39 51.47
N THR A 98 12.12 -36.35 51.31
CA THR A 98 11.29 -35.23 51.72
C THR A 98 11.30 -34.99 53.21
N ALA A 99 11.35 -36.07 54.01
CA ALA A 99 11.29 -36.01 55.48
C ALA A 99 12.62 -35.59 56.11
N SER A 100 13.73 -36.14 55.60
CA SER A 100 15.05 -35.89 56.20
C SER A 100 15.84 -34.76 55.48
N GLY A 101 15.45 -34.41 54.28
CA GLY A 101 16.19 -33.48 53.42
C GLY A 101 17.53 -34.05 52.92
N ALA A 102 17.79 -35.36 53.18
CA ALA A 102 19.04 -35.99 52.75
C ALA A 102 19.02 -36.24 51.25
N PRO A 103 20.16 -36.02 50.52
CA PRO A 103 20.26 -36.35 49.11
C PRO A 103 20.15 -37.86 48.91
N VAL A 104 19.34 -38.25 47.92
CA VAL A 104 19.22 -39.65 47.49
C VAL A 104 20.18 -39.95 46.34
N CYS A 105 20.04 -39.18 45.28
CA CYS A 105 20.92 -39.30 44.11
C CYS A 105 20.76 -38.10 43.17
N ASN A 106 21.65 -38.01 42.22
CA ASN A 106 21.53 -37.13 41.04
C ASN A 106 21.95 -37.87 39.78
N ASN A 107 21.43 -37.46 38.64
CA ASN A 107 21.80 -37.98 37.33
C ASN A 107 21.67 -36.88 36.28
N SER A 108 22.27 -37.09 35.15
CA SER A 108 22.19 -36.14 34.02
C SER A 108 22.03 -36.88 32.70
N ILE A 109 21.36 -36.23 31.77
CA ILE A 109 21.21 -36.68 30.40
C ILE A 109 21.62 -35.56 29.47
N ALA A 110 22.44 -35.91 28.46
CA ALA A 110 22.80 -35.02 27.37
C ALA A 110 21.88 -35.28 26.17
N ILE A 111 21.13 -34.29 25.78
CA ILE A 111 20.26 -34.39 24.61
C ILE A 111 21.04 -33.91 23.37
N THR A 112 21.24 -34.80 22.43
CA THR A 112 21.84 -34.46 21.14
C THR A 112 20.75 -34.06 20.16
N MET A 113 21.02 -33.01 19.39
CA MET A 113 20.10 -32.45 18.42
C MET A 113 20.68 -32.55 17.00
N ARG A 114 19.81 -32.80 16.04
CA ARG A 114 20.16 -32.73 14.61
C ARG A 114 20.45 -31.27 14.23
N PRO A 115 21.44 -31.02 13.37
CA PRO A 115 21.72 -29.68 12.88
C PRO A 115 20.46 -29.04 12.28
N LYS A 116 20.36 -27.74 12.43
CA LYS A 116 19.34 -26.98 11.69
C LYS A 116 19.68 -26.94 10.21
N PHE A 117 18.67 -26.77 9.38
CA PHE A 117 18.83 -26.45 7.97
C PHE A 117 18.25 -25.05 7.70
N ASN A 118 18.70 -24.42 6.64
CA ASN A 118 18.21 -23.10 6.23
C ASN A 118 17.15 -23.25 5.16
N ILE A 119 16.16 -22.36 5.16
CA ILE A 119 15.18 -22.21 4.09
C ILE A 119 15.43 -20.85 3.45
N GLU A 120 15.63 -20.83 2.14
CA GLU A 120 15.81 -19.62 1.35
C GLU A 120 14.70 -19.52 0.34
N PHE A 121 14.22 -18.29 0.11
CA PHE A 121 13.16 -18.01 -0.84
C PHE A 121 13.70 -17.19 -2.00
N GLU A 122 13.32 -17.59 -3.20
CA GLU A 122 13.55 -16.89 -4.45
C GLU A 122 12.20 -16.58 -5.08
N GLN A 123 11.93 -15.32 -5.36
CA GLN A 123 10.77 -14.92 -6.14
C GLN A 123 11.12 -15.02 -7.63
N LEU A 124 10.50 -15.97 -8.35
CA LEU A 124 10.83 -16.29 -9.73
C LEU A 124 10.16 -15.37 -10.77
N ALA A 125 9.02 -14.79 -10.41
CA ALA A 125 8.31 -13.85 -11.27
C ALA A 125 7.67 -12.76 -10.42
N LEU A 126 7.83 -11.53 -10.87
CA LEU A 126 7.14 -10.35 -10.37
C LEU A 126 6.05 -9.98 -11.37
N THR A 127 4.91 -9.53 -10.89
CA THR A 127 3.80 -9.05 -11.70
C THR A 127 3.50 -7.62 -11.35
N CYS A 128 3.00 -6.89 -12.31
CA CYS A 128 2.41 -5.58 -12.07
C CYS A 128 1.12 -5.76 -11.29
N SER A 129 0.94 -5.01 -10.22
CA SER A 129 -0.25 -5.11 -9.37
C SER A 129 -0.55 -3.75 -8.74
N ASP A 130 -1.81 -3.39 -8.75
CA ASP A 130 -2.29 -2.33 -7.88
C ASP A 130 -2.32 -2.82 -6.44
N LYS A 131 -2.09 -1.89 -5.52
CA LYS A 131 -2.11 -2.15 -4.07
C LYS A 131 -3.37 -2.86 -3.58
N ASN A 132 -4.46 -2.78 -4.34
CA ASN A 132 -5.79 -3.30 -3.99
C ASN A 132 -6.30 -4.37 -4.96
N ASP A 133 -5.50 -4.83 -5.93
CA ASP A 133 -5.95 -5.79 -6.92
C ASP A 133 -5.48 -7.21 -6.62
N ASP A 134 -6.43 -8.05 -6.17
CA ASP A 134 -6.25 -9.50 -5.99
C ASP A 134 -6.08 -10.28 -7.33
N ASN A 135 -6.18 -9.62 -8.48
CA ASN A 135 -6.13 -10.27 -9.78
C ASN A 135 -4.69 -10.61 -10.24
N GLY A 136 -3.67 -10.09 -9.59
CA GLY A 136 -2.26 -10.37 -9.88
C GLY A 136 -1.78 -11.75 -9.42
N LYS A 137 -2.56 -12.82 -9.56
CA LYS A 137 -2.20 -14.22 -9.18
C LYS A 137 -1.20 -14.87 -10.14
N THR A 138 -0.18 -14.15 -10.54
CA THR A 138 0.84 -14.67 -11.46
C THR A 138 2.22 -14.73 -10.84
N ALA A 139 2.37 -14.32 -9.60
CA ALA A 139 3.62 -14.43 -8.88
C ALA A 139 3.99 -15.90 -8.65
N ARG A 140 5.30 -16.17 -8.68
CA ARG A 140 5.88 -17.50 -8.42
C ARG A 140 6.98 -17.36 -7.40
N ALA A 141 7.07 -18.33 -6.51
CA ALA A 141 8.12 -18.39 -5.53
C ALA A 141 8.72 -19.79 -5.47
N LYS A 142 10.02 -19.86 -5.23
CA LYS A 142 10.75 -21.11 -5.00
C LYS A 142 11.34 -21.07 -3.59
N ALA A 143 11.19 -22.16 -2.86
CA ALA A 143 11.88 -22.39 -1.62
C ALA A 143 13.01 -23.40 -1.84
N THR A 144 14.16 -23.16 -1.24
CA THR A 144 15.30 -24.08 -1.30
C THR A 144 15.80 -24.29 0.13
N ALA A 145 15.88 -25.55 0.54
CA ALA A 145 16.50 -25.90 1.82
C ALA A 145 17.95 -26.30 1.62
N SER A 146 18.81 -25.89 2.55
CA SER A 146 20.25 -26.19 2.55
C SER A 146 20.71 -26.59 3.94
N GLY A 147 21.52 -27.63 4.01
CA GLY A 147 22.08 -28.18 5.27
C GLY A 147 22.76 -29.53 5.04
N GLU A 148 23.09 -30.22 6.12
CA GLU A 148 23.80 -31.51 6.10
C GLU A 148 22.86 -32.71 5.84
N TYR A 149 21.83 -32.53 5.00
CA TYR A 149 20.80 -33.51 4.71
C TYR A 149 20.77 -33.85 3.22
N SER A 150 20.42 -35.09 2.91
CA SER A 150 20.41 -35.58 1.53
C SER A 150 19.11 -35.31 0.81
N THR A 151 17.98 -35.28 1.54
CA THR A 151 16.65 -35.08 0.97
C THR A 151 15.77 -34.17 1.81
N PHE A 152 14.93 -33.43 1.10
CA PHE A 152 13.92 -32.56 1.71
C PHE A 152 12.59 -32.73 1.00
N THR A 153 11.50 -32.65 1.76
CA THR A 153 10.13 -32.53 1.25
C THR A 153 9.61 -31.13 1.55
N TYR A 154 8.80 -30.59 0.65
CA TYR A 154 8.33 -29.19 0.69
C TYR A 154 6.81 -29.13 0.71
N HIS A 155 6.26 -28.29 1.57
CA HIS A 155 4.82 -28.09 1.67
C HIS A 155 4.51 -26.60 1.87
N TRP A 156 3.90 -25.99 0.83
CA TRP A 156 3.43 -24.61 0.89
C TRP A 156 2.06 -24.53 1.57
N ASN A 157 1.91 -23.59 2.49
CA ASN A 157 0.63 -23.28 3.11
C ASN A 157 0.11 -21.94 2.62
N SER A 158 -1.14 -21.91 2.19
CA SER A 158 -1.84 -20.69 1.79
C SER A 158 -2.95 -20.36 2.78
N PRO A 159 -3.13 -19.09 3.16
CA PRO A 159 -4.25 -18.72 4.03
C PRO A 159 -5.61 -18.74 3.33
N ILE A 160 -5.67 -18.76 1.99
CA ILE A 160 -6.91 -18.47 1.24
C ILE A 160 -7.30 -19.55 0.22
N LEU A 161 -6.35 -20.17 -0.50
CA LEU A 161 -6.63 -21.16 -1.56
C LEU A 161 -5.54 -22.24 -1.62
N PRO A 162 -5.84 -23.46 -2.14
CA PRO A 162 -4.81 -24.45 -2.42
C PRO A 162 -3.76 -23.87 -3.38
N ILE A 163 -2.51 -23.98 -3.00
CA ILE A 163 -1.39 -23.53 -3.83
C ILE A 163 -1.25 -24.51 -5.01
N GLN A 164 -1.13 -23.94 -6.21
CA GLN A 164 -0.81 -24.74 -7.39
C GLN A 164 0.70 -24.99 -7.45
N TYR A 165 1.06 -26.24 -7.62
CA TYR A 165 2.45 -26.67 -7.77
C TYR A 165 2.71 -26.98 -9.25
N MET A 166 3.93 -26.71 -9.68
CA MET A 166 4.50 -27.36 -10.87
C MET A 166 4.91 -28.79 -10.50
N ASP A 167 5.51 -29.53 -11.43
CA ASP A 167 6.11 -30.85 -11.18
C ASP A 167 7.21 -30.83 -10.08
N ASN A 168 7.61 -29.63 -9.62
CA ASN A 168 8.54 -29.42 -8.53
C ASN A 168 7.84 -28.78 -7.32
N PRO A 169 7.70 -29.49 -6.19
CA PRO A 169 7.03 -29.00 -4.98
C PRO A 169 7.74 -27.81 -4.30
N GLN A 170 8.98 -27.50 -4.69
CA GLN A 170 9.68 -26.31 -4.25
C GLN A 170 9.07 -25.03 -4.81
N ILE A 171 8.33 -25.09 -5.93
CA ILE A 171 7.83 -23.94 -6.66
C ILE A 171 6.31 -23.85 -6.51
N ALA A 172 5.86 -22.77 -5.91
CA ALA A 172 4.45 -22.39 -5.89
C ALA A 172 4.13 -21.37 -7.00
N MET A 173 2.93 -21.48 -7.56
CA MET A 173 2.42 -20.63 -8.64
C MET A 173 1.04 -20.09 -8.29
N GLY A 174 0.61 -19.05 -9.03
CA GLY A 174 -0.69 -18.44 -8.82
C GLY A 174 -0.77 -17.69 -7.50
N LEU A 175 0.36 -17.17 -7.04
CA LEU A 175 0.48 -16.45 -5.79
C LEU A 175 0.14 -14.97 -5.98
N SER A 176 -0.47 -14.36 -4.97
CA SER A 176 -0.74 -12.93 -4.93
C SER A 176 0.43 -12.18 -4.30
N ALA A 177 0.69 -10.98 -4.82
CA ALA A 177 1.66 -10.07 -4.20
C ALA A 177 1.19 -9.59 -2.82
N TYR A 178 2.12 -9.09 -2.01
CA TYR A 178 1.90 -8.57 -0.64
C TYR A 178 1.24 -9.53 0.34
N THR A 179 1.13 -10.80 -0.03
CA THR A 179 0.58 -11.88 0.78
C THR A 179 1.71 -12.69 1.40
N ASN A 180 1.54 -13.08 2.66
CA ASN A 180 2.47 -13.97 3.35
C ASN A 180 2.13 -15.42 3.04
N TYR A 181 3.12 -16.16 2.56
CA TYR A 181 3.02 -17.60 2.35
C TYR A 181 4.01 -18.30 3.24
N THR A 182 3.60 -19.40 3.86
CA THR A 182 4.46 -20.21 4.69
C THR A 182 4.88 -21.47 3.95
N MET A 183 6.15 -21.83 4.12
CA MET A 183 6.71 -23.08 3.63
C MET A 183 7.13 -23.93 4.83
N THR A 184 6.65 -25.16 4.89
CA THR A 184 7.14 -26.19 5.78
C THR A 184 8.07 -27.14 5.00
N VAL A 185 9.29 -27.26 5.44
CA VAL A 185 10.29 -28.17 4.88
C VAL A 185 10.58 -29.26 5.90
N THR A 186 10.62 -30.51 5.45
CA THR A 186 10.90 -31.67 6.29
C THR A 186 12.07 -32.45 5.68
N ASN A 187 13.07 -32.79 6.48
CA ASN A 187 14.20 -33.61 6.05
C ASN A 187 13.91 -35.14 6.12
N GLU A 188 14.83 -35.97 5.68
CA GLU A 188 14.72 -37.44 5.69
C GLU A 188 14.49 -38.06 7.06
N TYR A 189 14.77 -37.36 8.15
CA TYR A 189 14.57 -37.82 9.52
C TYR A 189 13.26 -37.31 10.14
N GLY A 190 12.41 -36.66 9.37
CA GLY A 190 11.15 -36.11 9.85
C GLY A 190 11.26 -34.78 10.57
N CYS A 191 12.45 -34.17 10.66
CA CYS A 191 12.59 -32.83 11.25
C CYS A 191 12.02 -31.78 10.32
N SER A 192 11.05 -30.99 10.82
CA SER A 192 10.38 -29.94 10.07
C SER A 192 10.76 -28.55 10.56
N GLN A 193 10.91 -27.63 9.64
CA GLN A 193 11.02 -26.20 9.90
C GLN A 193 10.04 -25.45 9.00
N THR A 194 9.48 -24.36 9.54
CA THR A 194 8.55 -23.51 8.80
C THR A 194 9.11 -22.10 8.75
N ASP A 195 9.07 -21.51 7.58
CA ASP A 195 9.44 -20.13 7.36
C ASP A 195 8.43 -19.42 6.47
N THR A 196 8.44 -18.10 6.46
CA THR A 196 7.44 -17.28 5.79
C THR A 196 8.10 -16.32 4.81
N VAL A 197 7.55 -16.27 3.60
CA VAL A 197 7.90 -15.29 2.57
C VAL A 197 6.74 -14.35 2.31
N ARG A 198 7.04 -13.06 2.22
CA ARG A 198 6.11 -12.05 1.70
C ARG A 198 6.53 -11.70 0.29
N LEU A 199 5.64 -11.98 -0.68
CA LEU A 199 5.93 -11.69 -2.07
C LEU A 199 5.78 -10.21 -2.35
N LYS A 200 6.64 -9.71 -3.23
CA LYS A 200 6.60 -8.33 -3.74
C LYS A 200 5.93 -8.34 -5.11
N ALA A 201 5.38 -7.20 -5.52
CA ALA A 201 5.00 -6.94 -6.90
C ALA A 201 5.66 -5.66 -7.38
N TYR A 202 5.75 -5.50 -8.69
CA TYR A 202 5.95 -4.21 -9.28
C TYR A 202 4.65 -3.42 -9.13
N MET A 203 4.77 -2.16 -8.77
CA MET A 203 3.62 -1.27 -8.64
C MET A 203 3.22 -0.75 -10.00
N ASN A 204 1.92 -0.73 -10.28
CA ASN A 204 1.40 0.04 -11.40
C ASN A 204 1.62 1.53 -11.17
N PRO A 205 1.88 2.30 -12.24
CA PRO A 205 1.96 3.76 -12.12
C PRO A 205 0.70 4.33 -11.46
N ASN A 206 0.87 5.33 -10.61
CA ASN A 206 -0.23 6.09 -10.01
C ASN A 206 -0.13 7.55 -10.40
N ILE A 207 -1.03 8.00 -11.28
CA ILE A 207 -1.00 9.36 -11.81
C ILE A 207 -2.37 10.04 -11.65
N GLU A 208 -2.35 11.36 -11.77
CA GLU A 208 -3.53 12.20 -11.87
C GLU A 208 -3.52 12.95 -13.21
N ILE A 209 -4.59 12.81 -14.00
CA ILE A 209 -4.77 13.60 -15.22
C ILE A 209 -5.37 14.95 -14.86
N LEU A 210 -4.79 16.00 -15.42
CA LEU A 210 -5.24 17.39 -15.28
C LEU A 210 -5.48 18.00 -16.65
N SER A 211 -6.49 18.85 -16.75
CA SER A 211 -6.79 19.63 -17.95
C SER A 211 -6.87 21.12 -17.65
N ASP A 212 -6.58 21.92 -18.66
CA ASP A 212 -6.76 23.37 -18.63
C ASP A 212 -7.43 23.82 -19.93
N PRO A 213 -8.68 24.30 -19.88
CA PRO A 213 -9.59 24.41 -18.72
C PRO A 213 -9.91 23.06 -18.04
N ALA A 214 -10.35 23.10 -16.77
CA ALA A 214 -10.53 21.90 -15.97
C ALA A 214 -11.80 21.08 -16.34
N ASP A 215 -12.95 21.74 -16.54
CA ASP A 215 -14.24 21.03 -16.58
C ASP A 215 -14.99 21.19 -17.89
N THR A 216 -14.83 22.33 -18.54
CA THR A 216 -15.68 22.71 -19.68
C THR A 216 -14.93 23.56 -20.70
N VAL A 217 -15.14 23.26 -21.96
CA VAL A 217 -14.75 24.10 -23.11
C VAL A 217 -15.96 24.36 -24.02
N TYR A 218 -15.81 25.29 -24.91
CA TYR A 218 -16.86 25.68 -25.84
C TYR A 218 -16.46 25.40 -27.28
N LEU A 219 -17.40 24.95 -28.12
CA LEU A 219 -17.16 24.59 -29.51
C LEU A 219 -16.42 25.67 -30.32
N ASP A 220 -16.56 26.92 -29.94
CA ASP A 220 -15.91 28.03 -30.62
C ASP A 220 -14.57 28.44 -30.02
N ASN A 221 -14.21 27.83 -28.89
CA ASN A 221 -12.86 27.81 -28.33
C ASN A 221 -12.58 26.45 -27.63
N PRO A 222 -12.52 25.33 -28.39
CA PRO A 222 -12.55 23.98 -27.83
C PRO A 222 -11.16 23.45 -27.44
N TYR A 223 -10.20 24.33 -27.25
CA TYR A 223 -8.83 23.93 -26.95
C TYR A 223 -8.66 23.58 -25.49
N VAL A 224 -8.08 22.39 -25.25
CA VAL A 224 -7.73 21.88 -23.93
C VAL A 224 -6.24 21.50 -23.93
N THR A 225 -5.53 21.93 -22.91
CA THR A 225 -4.17 21.48 -22.64
C THR A 225 -4.21 20.43 -21.56
N TRP A 226 -3.76 19.23 -21.85
CA TRP A 226 -3.71 18.11 -20.92
C TRP A 226 -2.32 17.96 -20.31
N ARG A 227 -2.26 17.45 -19.12
CA ARG A 227 -1.03 17.08 -18.41
C ARG A 227 -1.34 16.03 -17.37
N PHE A 228 -0.31 15.40 -16.82
CA PHE A 228 -0.47 14.51 -15.67
C PHE A 228 0.59 14.81 -14.61
N ASN A 229 0.24 14.48 -13.36
CA ASN A 229 1.16 14.43 -12.24
C ASN A 229 1.45 12.96 -11.90
N ASN A 230 2.70 12.64 -11.61
CA ASN A 230 3.04 11.37 -11.00
C ASN A 230 2.79 11.47 -9.50
N ASN A 231 1.85 10.67 -8.98
CA ASN A 231 1.48 10.61 -7.57
C ASN A 231 2.11 9.41 -6.86
N ASP A 232 3.04 8.72 -7.53
CA ASP A 232 3.77 7.63 -6.89
C ASP A 232 4.57 8.15 -5.71
N THR A 233 4.31 7.57 -4.56
CA THR A 233 5.04 7.81 -3.32
C THR A 233 5.92 6.60 -3.02
N VAL A 234 7.05 6.83 -2.34
CA VAL A 234 7.87 5.75 -1.80
C VAL A 234 6.99 4.86 -0.94
N TYR A 235 6.84 3.58 -1.32
CA TYR A 235 5.98 2.67 -0.63
C TYR A 235 6.71 1.39 -0.20
N ASP A 236 6.52 1.01 1.08
CA ASP A 236 6.82 -0.29 1.68
C ASP A 236 8.22 -0.88 1.38
N GLY A 237 9.27 -0.08 1.65
CA GLY A 237 10.66 -0.56 1.62
C GLY A 237 11.38 -0.48 0.28
N HIS A 238 10.80 0.22 -0.70
CA HIS A 238 11.54 0.70 -1.86
C HIS A 238 11.95 2.14 -1.63
N ASP A 239 13.26 2.40 -1.54
CA ASP A 239 13.84 3.74 -1.32
C ASP A 239 13.80 4.63 -2.58
N THR A 240 13.23 4.14 -3.70
CA THR A 240 13.21 4.85 -4.97
C THR A 240 11.77 5.13 -5.41
N LEU A 241 11.53 6.37 -5.83
CA LEU A 241 10.31 6.75 -6.52
C LEU A 241 10.19 5.95 -7.82
N ILE A 242 8.98 5.50 -8.14
CA ILE A 242 8.66 4.88 -9.41
C ILE A 242 8.70 5.96 -10.48
N GLU A 243 9.58 5.81 -11.46
CA GLU A 243 9.72 6.77 -12.56
C GLU A 243 8.84 6.37 -13.74
N ILE A 244 8.14 7.33 -14.33
CA ILE A 244 7.44 7.13 -15.59
C ILE A 244 8.47 7.19 -16.72
N THR A 245 8.67 6.08 -17.42
CA THR A 245 9.66 5.95 -18.50
C THR A 245 9.06 6.18 -19.88
N ASN A 246 7.77 5.90 -20.04
CA ASN A 246 7.06 6.09 -21.30
C ASN A 246 5.60 6.48 -21.06
N PHE A 247 5.02 7.24 -21.98
CA PHE A 247 3.60 7.56 -21.96
C PHE A 247 3.12 7.96 -23.36
N PHE A 248 1.83 7.77 -23.61
CA PHE A 248 1.15 8.30 -24.78
C PHE A 248 -0.31 8.63 -24.47
N TRP A 249 -0.80 9.64 -25.17
CA TRP A 249 -2.18 10.11 -25.09
C TRP A 249 -2.95 9.71 -26.34
N GLU A 250 -4.22 9.43 -26.14
CA GLU A 250 -5.22 9.25 -27.19
C GLU A 250 -6.42 10.15 -26.88
N PHE A 251 -6.97 10.77 -27.89
CA PHE A 251 -8.10 11.70 -27.76
C PHE A 251 -9.17 11.38 -28.79
N ASP A 252 -10.43 11.60 -28.43
CA ASP A 252 -11.55 11.51 -29.37
C ASP A 252 -11.33 12.42 -30.56
N GLY A 253 -11.59 11.91 -31.77
CA GLY A 253 -11.43 12.65 -33.03
C GLY A 253 -10.00 12.72 -33.56
N TYR A 254 -9.06 12.05 -32.91
CA TYR A 254 -7.66 11.97 -33.37
C TYR A 254 -7.26 10.52 -33.64
N GLU A 255 -6.66 10.26 -34.81
CA GLU A 255 -6.17 8.93 -35.16
C GLU A 255 -4.76 8.64 -34.62
N ASN A 256 -3.98 9.67 -34.32
CA ASN A 256 -2.61 9.55 -33.86
C ASN A 256 -2.50 9.72 -32.34
N THR A 257 -1.56 9.00 -31.75
CA THR A 257 -1.17 9.19 -30.35
C THR A 257 -0.25 10.41 -30.19
N PHE A 258 -0.26 10.98 -28.98
CA PHE A 258 0.59 12.10 -28.62
C PHE A 258 1.57 11.66 -27.52
N THR A 259 2.86 11.98 -27.71
CA THR A 259 3.94 11.62 -26.78
C THR A 259 4.54 12.83 -26.06
N ASN A 260 3.99 14.02 -26.28
CA ASN A 260 4.42 15.22 -25.56
C ASN A 260 3.72 15.33 -24.19
N SER A 261 4.42 15.88 -23.21
CA SER A 261 3.94 15.96 -21.82
C SER A 261 2.76 16.90 -21.61
N LYS A 262 2.51 17.81 -22.58
CA LYS A 262 1.43 18.81 -22.53
C LYS A 262 0.73 18.91 -23.89
N PRO A 263 0.02 17.88 -24.34
CA PRO A 263 -0.72 17.96 -25.60
C PRO A 263 -1.82 19.01 -25.49
N LYS A 264 -1.95 19.80 -26.56
CA LYS A 264 -3.06 20.73 -26.74
C LYS A 264 -3.92 20.22 -27.89
N VAL A 265 -5.16 19.88 -27.60
CA VAL A 265 -6.12 19.32 -28.55
C VAL A 265 -7.39 20.17 -28.59
N SER A 266 -8.21 19.96 -29.61
CA SER A 266 -9.52 20.62 -29.74
C SER A 266 -10.58 19.58 -30.06
N PHE A 267 -11.79 19.80 -29.55
CA PHE A 267 -12.93 18.94 -29.81
C PHE A 267 -13.90 19.63 -30.78
N SER A 268 -14.41 18.90 -31.76
CA SER A 268 -15.28 19.45 -32.82
C SER A 268 -16.76 19.15 -32.63
N GLU A 269 -17.12 18.35 -31.63
CA GLU A 269 -18.50 17.91 -31.40
C GLU A 269 -18.94 18.26 -29.97
N GLU A 270 -20.25 18.55 -29.82
CA GLU A 270 -20.88 18.76 -28.52
C GLU A 270 -20.94 17.43 -27.74
N GLY A 271 -20.65 17.45 -26.44
CA GLY A 271 -20.71 16.29 -25.57
C GLY A 271 -19.49 16.12 -24.69
N LEU A 272 -19.07 14.88 -24.46
CA LEU A 272 -17.85 14.58 -23.72
C LEU A 272 -16.68 14.41 -24.69
N GLY A 273 -15.64 15.20 -24.51
CA GLY A 273 -14.37 15.01 -25.15
C GLY A 273 -13.49 14.14 -24.27
N ASN A 274 -13.22 12.90 -24.68
CA ASN A 274 -12.46 11.94 -23.89
C ASN A 274 -10.98 12.03 -24.16
N ALA A 275 -10.19 11.83 -23.10
CA ALA A 275 -8.76 11.67 -23.10
C ALA A 275 -8.40 10.35 -22.44
N MET A 276 -7.52 9.60 -23.05
CA MET A 276 -6.95 8.37 -22.52
C MET A 276 -5.42 8.53 -22.45
N LEU A 277 -4.84 8.22 -21.30
CA LEU A 277 -3.41 8.28 -21.08
C LEU A 277 -2.91 6.90 -20.62
N THR A 278 -2.04 6.30 -21.41
CA THR A 278 -1.30 5.12 -20.98
C THR A 278 0.10 5.54 -20.55
N VAL A 279 0.48 5.13 -19.35
CA VAL A 279 1.80 5.38 -18.76
C VAL A 279 2.48 4.06 -18.43
N THR A 280 3.81 4.02 -18.64
CA THR A 280 4.66 2.86 -18.30
C THR A 280 5.76 3.34 -17.36
N ASN A 281 6.02 2.61 -16.29
CA ASN A 281 7.07 2.94 -15.35
C ASN A 281 8.41 2.24 -15.68
N ASP A 282 9.44 2.53 -14.87
CA ASP A 282 10.78 1.95 -14.95
C ASP A 282 10.83 0.44 -14.67
N GLN A 283 9.78 -0.11 -14.06
CA GLN A 283 9.60 -1.54 -13.80
C GLN A 283 8.90 -2.28 -14.96
N GLY A 284 8.48 -1.54 -16.00
CA GLY A 284 7.77 -2.08 -17.14
C GLY A 284 6.27 -2.30 -16.92
N CYS A 285 5.70 -1.78 -15.83
CA CYS A 285 4.27 -1.80 -15.60
C CYS A 285 3.57 -0.66 -16.31
N ASP A 286 2.47 -0.95 -16.97
CA ASP A 286 1.63 0.04 -17.66
C ASP A 286 0.23 0.12 -17.05
N THR A 287 -0.33 1.30 -17.10
CA THR A 287 -1.71 1.57 -16.67
C THR A 287 -2.32 2.63 -17.58
N THR A 288 -3.58 2.43 -17.92
CA THR A 288 -4.36 3.36 -18.72
C THR A 288 -5.36 4.11 -17.84
N TYR A 289 -5.33 5.43 -17.94
CA TYR A 289 -6.21 6.36 -17.23
C TYR A 289 -7.13 7.06 -18.20
N HIS A 290 -8.34 7.34 -17.76
CA HIS A 290 -9.37 8.01 -18.52
C HIS A 290 -9.74 9.34 -17.86
N SER A 291 -9.95 10.35 -18.67
CA SER A 291 -10.49 11.63 -18.25
C SER A 291 -11.39 12.20 -19.35
N SER A 292 -12.25 13.14 -19.00
CA SER A 292 -13.13 13.77 -19.96
C SER A 292 -13.37 15.23 -19.63
N ILE A 293 -13.75 16.00 -20.63
CA ILE A 293 -14.15 17.40 -20.53
C ILE A 293 -15.49 17.62 -21.21
N ASN A 294 -16.31 18.51 -20.68
CA ASN A 294 -17.58 18.88 -21.32
C ASN A 294 -17.31 19.86 -22.46
N VAL A 295 -17.81 19.56 -23.66
CA VAL A 295 -17.78 20.43 -24.83
C VAL A 295 -19.18 20.98 -25.07
N LEU A 296 -19.38 22.26 -24.86
CA LEU A 296 -20.69 22.91 -24.93
C LEU A 296 -20.82 23.88 -26.11
N PRO A 297 -21.98 24.01 -26.69
CA PRO A 297 -22.24 25.04 -27.69
C PRO A 297 -22.29 26.42 -27.04
N VAL A 298 -21.82 27.45 -27.75
CA VAL A 298 -21.88 28.84 -27.25
C VAL A 298 -23.29 29.39 -27.43
N LYS A 299 -23.86 29.88 -26.33
CA LYS A 299 -25.20 30.57 -26.30
C LYS A 299 -25.09 31.86 -25.51
N LEU A 300 -24.87 32.98 -26.21
CA LEU A 300 -24.80 34.27 -25.56
C LEU A 300 -26.18 34.85 -25.29
N LYS A 301 -26.37 35.49 -24.14
CA LYS A 301 -27.49 36.35 -23.80
C LYS A 301 -26.96 37.76 -23.64
N ILE A 302 -27.36 38.64 -24.59
CA ILE A 302 -26.95 40.03 -24.61
C ILE A 302 -28.10 40.88 -24.07
N PRO A 303 -27.92 41.70 -23.02
CA PRO A 303 -28.97 42.52 -22.47
C PRO A 303 -29.35 43.66 -23.40
N ASN A 304 -30.59 44.11 -23.33
CA ASN A 304 -31.10 45.25 -24.08
C ASN A 304 -31.22 46.53 -23.25
N ILE A 305 -30.87 46.45 -21.95
CA ILE A 305 -30.90 47.58 -21.01
C ILE A 305 -29.90 47.33 -19.88
N PHE A 306 -29.27 48.35 -19.37
CA PHE A 306 -28.54 48.35 -18.11
C PHE A 306 -28.70 49.71 -17.41
N THR A 307 -28.48 49.73 -16.08
CA THR A 307 -28.82 50.87 -15.21
C THR A 307 -27.61 51.26 -14.37
N PRO A 308 -26.69 52.07 -14.91
CA PRO A 308 -25.44 52.43 -14.23
C PRO A 308 -25.65 53.48 -13.15
N ASN A 309 -26.38 53.13 -12.09
CA ASN A 309 -26.72 53.99 -10.96
C ASN A 309 -25.86 53.75 -9.72
N GLY A 310 -24.99 52.70 -9.74
CA GLY A 310 -24.09 52.35 -8.69
C GLY A 310 -24.70 51.55 -7.53
N ASP A 311 -25.86 50.92 -7.75
CA ASP A 311 -26.50 50.09 -6.74
C ASP A 311 -26.02 48.63 -6.74
N GLY A 312 -25.12 48.27 -7.67
CA GLY A 312 -24.59 46.92 -7.83
C GLY A 312 -25.46 45.98 -8.66
N ILE A 313 -26.54 46.48 -9.27
CA ILE A 313 -27.47 45.68 -10.07
C ILE A 313 -27.57 46.26 -11.48
N ASN A 314 -27.16 45.48 -12.49
CA ASN A 314 -27.13 45.90 -13.90
C ASN A 314 -26.37 47.21 -14.16
N ASP A 315 -25.36 47.51 -13.40
CA ASP A 315 -24.54 48.72 -13.58
C ASP A 315 -23.69 48.68 -14.86
N TYR A 316 -23.48 47.52 -15.41
CA TYR A 316 -22.66 47.29 -16.60
C TYR A 316 -23.44 46.61 -17.71
N PHE A 317 -22.98 46.77 -18.95
CA PHE A 317 -23.49 46.02 -20.10
C PHE A 317 -22.99 44.60 -20.08
N GLU A 318 -23.55 43.78 -19.22
CA GLU A 318 -23.08 42.40 -18.94
C GLU A 318 -23.64 41.40 -19.94
N ILE A 319 -22.75 40.86 -20.80
CA ILE A 319 -23.05 39.74 -21.68
C ILE A 319 -23.02 38.46 -20.84
N GLY A 320 -24.07 37.68 -20.93
CA GLY A 320 -24.21 36.43 -20.16
C GLY A 320 -24.19 35.19 -21.08
N TYR A 321 -24.12 34.03 -20.43
CA TYR A 321 -24.14 32.70 -21.08
C TYR A 321 -25.46 31.98 -20.71
N GLY A 322 -25.97 31.24 -21.69
CA GLY A 322 -27.14 30.38 -21.53
C GLY A 322 -28.48 31.17 -21.41
N ASN A 323 -29.57 30.45 -21.23
CA ASN A 323 -30.89 31.02 -21.16
C ASN A 323 -31.07 31.93 -19.92
N GLU A 324 -30.39 31.63 -18.83
CA GLU A 324 -30.49 32.40 -17.58
C GLU A 324 -29.60 33.66 -17.60
N GLY A 325 -28.68 33.75 -18.55
CA GLY A 325 -27.76 34.88 -18.69
C GLY A 325 -26.74 34.97 -17.55
N LYS A 326 -26.14 33.85 -17.15
CA LYS A 326 -25.02 33.86 -16.19
C LYS A 326 -23.92 34.78 -16.69
N PRO A 327 -23.41 35.74 -15.89
CA PRO A 327 -22.37 36.65 -16.34
C PRO A 327 -21.15 35.89 -16.85
N ILE A 328 -20.58 36.38 -17.95
CA ILE A 328 -19.33 35.86 -18.52
C ILE A 328 -18.19 36.71 -17.97
N ASN A 329 -17.20 36.08 -17.34
CA ASN A 329 -16.02 36.79 -16.85
C ASN A 329 -15.08 37.20 -17.99
N ASP A 330 -14.96 36.34 -19.00
CA ASP A 330 -14.08 36.58 -20.16
C ASP A 330 -14.68 35.90 -21.42
N LEU A 331 -14.99 36.70 -22.42
CA LEU A 331 -15.44 36.20 -23.74
C LEU A 331 -14.39 35.31 -24.44
N ASN A 332 -13.10 35.42 -24.07
CA ASN A 332 -12.05 34.59 -24.63
C ASN A 332 -12.14 33.14 -24.11
N GLU A 333 -12.90 32.84 -23.09
CA GLU A 333 -13.22 31.45 -22.69
C GLU A 333 -14.11 30.78 -23.75
N TYR A 334 -14.94 31.55 -24.43
CA TYR A 334 -15.96 31.10 -25.37
C TYR A 334 -15.52 31.19 -26.82
N PHE A 335 -14.68 32.17 -27.18
CA PHE A 335 -14.27 32.48 -28.54
C PHE A 335 -12.77 32.71 -28.64
N LEU A 336 -12.20 32.49 -29.83
CA LEU A 336 -10.77 32.70 -30.09
C LEU A 336 -10.40 34.20 -30.02
N SER A 337 -11.33 35.08 -30.40
CA SER A 337 -11.20 36.51 -30.23
C SER A 337 -12.56 37.18 -30.34
N HIS A 338 -12.70 38.39 -29.80
CA HIS A 338 -13.92 39.17 -29.91
C HIS A 338 -13.62 40.65 -30.03
N LYS A 339 -14.61 41.38 -30.56
CA LYS A 339 -14.60 42.83 -30.64
C LYS A 339 -16.01 43.38 -30.40
N LEU A 340 -16.15 44.22 -29.38
CA LEU A 340 -17.41 44.96 -29.12
C LEU A 340 -17.23 46.40 -29.58
N VAL A 341 -18.20 46.89 -30.37
CA VAL A 341 -18.29 48.30 -30.76
C VAL A 341 -19.70 48.80 -30.45
N VAL A 342 -19.79 49.95 -29.78
CA VAL A 342 -21.08 50.61 -29.46
C VAL A 342 -21.14 51.93 -30.14
N PHE A 343 -22.32 52.23 -30.73
CA PHE A 343 -22.61 53.41 -31.49
C PHE A 343 -23.76 54.20 -30.88
N ASN A 344 -23.72 55.51 -31.00
CA ASN A 344 -24.89 56.32 -30.74
C ASN A 344 -25.87 56.26 -31.95
N ARG A 345 -27.03 56.93 -31.82
CA ARG A 345 -28.10 56.99 -32.85
C ARG A 345 -27.64 57.63 -34.20
N TRP A 346 -26.52 58.37 -34.20
CA TRP A 346 -25.95 58.98 -35.41
C TRP A 346 -24.84 58.12 -36.03
N GLY A 347 -24.63 56.88 -35.53
CA GLY A 347 -23.57 55.97 -36.05
C GLY A 347 -22.17 56.30 -35.61
N ARG A 348 -21.98 57.22 -34.62
CA ARG A 348 -20.66 57.52 -34.06
C ARG A 348 -20.30 56.51 -33.02
N ILE A 349 -19.08 55.98 -33.05
CA ILE A 349 -18.54 55.05 -32.04
C ILE A 349 -18.45 55.80 -30.70
N VAL A 350 -18.99 55.22 -29.63
CA VAL A 350 -18.94 55.72 -28.25
C VAL A 350 -18.19 54.80 -27.33
N TYR A 351 -18.05 53.54 -27.70
CA TYR A 351 -17.22 52.56 -26.99
C TYR A 351 -16.69 51.51 -27.97
N GLU A 352 -15.47 51.02 -27.72
CA GLU A 352 -14.85 49.96 -28.50
C GLU A 352 -13.91 49.17 -27.60
N SER A 353 -13.97 47.83 -27.65
CA SER A 353 -13.05 46.92 -26.94
C SER A 353 -12.83 45.65 -27.73
N THR A 354 -11.56 45.19 -27.78
CA THR A 354 -11.17 43.90 -28.33
C THR A 354 -10.86 42.89 -27.22
N ASN A 355 -11.10 43.29 -25.98
CA ASN A 355 -10.93 42.45 -24.77
C ASN A 355 -11.98 42.86 -23.73
N TYR A 356 -13.26 42.75 -24.11
CA TYR A 356 -14.38 43.16 -23.27
C TYR A 356 -14.56 42.25 -22.07
N LYS A 357 -14.64 42.82 -20.87
CA LYS A 357 -14.71 42.11 -19.58
C LYS A 357 -16.03 42.40 -18.84
N ASN A 358 -17.11 42.73 -19.54
CA ASN A 358 -18.35 43.15 -18.94
C ASN A 358 -18.21 44.39 -18.04
N ASP A 359 -17.36 45.33 -18.43
CA ASP A 359 -16.90 46.45 -17.65
C ASP A 359 -17.35 47.81 -18.17
N TRP A 360 -18.21 47.84 -19.21
CA TRP A 360 -18.74 49.10 -19.74
C TRP A 360 -19.99 49.57 -18.97
N ASP A 361 -19.84 50.64 -18.24
CA ASP A 361 -20.88 51.32 -17.45
C ASP A 361 -21.60 52.47 -18.20
N GLY A 362 -21.39 52.62 -19.50
CA GLY A 362 -21.89 53.75 -20.28
C GLY A 362 -21.10 55.03 -20.11
N GLY A 363 -20.18 55.14 -19.18
CA GLY A 363 -19.34 56.29 -18.94
C GLY A 363 -20.17 57.56 -18.63
N LYS A 364 -19.89 58.64 -19.37
CA LYS A 364 -20.64 59.89 -19.26
C LYS A 364 -21.73 60.08 -20.33
N LEU A 365 -22.17 58.96 -20.94
CA LEU A 365 -23.18 59.02 -21.97
C LEU A 365 -24.58 59.31 -21.36
N PRO A 366 -25.43 60.10 -22.04
CA PRO A 366 -26.77 60.35 -21.56
C PRO A 366 -27.68 59.12 -21.72
N ASP A 367 -28.77 59.09 -20.96
CA ASP A 367 -29.83 58.11 -21.12
C ASP A 367 -30.30 58.06 -22.55
N GLY A 368 -30.53 56.83 -23.05
CA GLY A 368 -30.98 56.65 -24.41
C GLY A 368 -30.58 55.30 -25.00
N THR A 369 -30.99 55.12 -26.25
CA THR A 369 -30.70 53.90 -27.00
C THR A 369 -29.38 54.03 -27.76
N TYR A 370 -28.54 53.02 -27.59
CA TYR A 370 -27.27 52.82 -28.29
C TYR A 370 -27.37 51.54 -29.09
N PHE A 371 -26.51 51.39 -30.09
CA PHE A 371 -26.46 50.21 -30.95
C PHE A 371 -25.11 49.55 -30.80
N TYR A 372 -25.11 48.23 -30.72
CA TYR A 372 -23.85 47.48 -30.59
C TYR A 372 -23.67 46.53 -31.76
N VAL A 373 -22.38 46.25 -32.05
CA VAL A 373 -21.93 45.15 -32.85
C VAL A 373 -20.90 44.39 -32.01
N LEU A 374 -21.16 43.11 -31.74
CA LEU A 374 -20.26 42.21 -31.12
C LEU A 374 -19.82 41.16 -32.18
N GLU A 375 -18.61 41.26 -32.63
CA GLU A 375 -17.97 40.30 -33.53
C GLU A 375 -17.21 39.29 -32.69
N CYS A 376 -17.52 38.00 -32.87
CA CYS A 376 -16.79 36.90 -32.19
C CYS A 376 -16.26 35.95 -33.24
N LYS A 377 -14.99 35.62 -33.12
CA LYS A 377 -14.31 34.61 -33.98
C LYS A 377 -14.29 33.30 -33.23
N GLY A 378 -15.05 32.32 -33.71
CA GLY A 378 -15.02 30.96 -33.21
C GLY A 378 -14.11 30.04 -34.03
N GLN A 379 -13.88 28.83 -33.54
CA GLN A 379 -13.16 27.78 -34.25
C GLN A 379 -13.96 27.29 -35.48
N THR A 380 -15.26 27.12 -35.32
CA THR A 380 -16.12 26.53 -36.35
C THR A 380 -16.73 27.61 -37.26
N GLN A 381 -17.08 28.80 -36.71
CA GLN A 381 -17.68 29.89 -37.46
C GLN A 381 -17.47 31.24 -36.77
N ASN A 382 -17.73 32.31 -37.50
CA ASN A 382 -17.73 33.67 -36.96
C ASN A 382 -19.14 34.11 -36.65
N TYR A 383 -19.32 34.80 -35.55
CA TYR A 383 -20.60 35.32 -35.10
C TYR A 383 -20.59 36.84 -35.16
N ASN A 384 -21.74 37.42 -35.50
CA ASN A 384 -21.92 38.85 -35.55
C ASN A 384 -23.25 39.20 -34.90
N TYR A 385 -23.20 39.48 -33.61
CA TYR A 385 -24.35 39.88 -32.81
C TYR A 385 -24.56 41.37 -32.97
N LYS A 386 -25.78 41.78 -33.36
CA LYS A 386 -26.15 43.19 -33.55
C LYS A 386 -27.44 43.45 -32.80
N GLY A 387 -27.51 44.58 -32.13
CA GLY A 387 -28.70 44.94 -31.38
C GLY A 387 -28.64 46.34 -30.85
N SER A 388 -29.63 46.65 -30.02
CA SER A 388 -29.67 47.92 -29.28
C SER A 388 -29.62 47.67 -27.79
N VAL A 389 -29.00 48.58 -27.06
CA VAL A 389 -28.97 48.60 -25.61
C VAL A 389 -29.40 49.99 -25.10
N MET A 390 -30.22 50.03 -24.08
CA MET A 390 -30.64 51.25 -23.44
C MET A 390 -29.79 51.53 -22.21
N ILE A 391 -29.23 52.71 -22.10
CA ILE A 391 -28.69 53.25 -20.85
C ILE A 391 -29.83 53.97 -20.15
N TRP A 392 -30.12 53.63 -18.91
CA TRP A 392 -31.14 54.23 -18.11
C TRP A 392 -30.66 54.47 -16.67
N ASN A 393 -30.27 55.71 -16.37
CA ASN A 393 -29.85 56.14 -15.04
C ASN A 393 -31.09 56.51 -14.19
N SER A 394 -31.82 55.54 -13.66
CA SER A 394 -32.94 55.77 -12.75
C SER A 394 -32.43 56.29 -11.41
N GLY A 395 -32.26 57.60 -11.27
CA GLY A 395 -31.90 58.15 -9.97
C GLY A 395 -30.95 59.35 -9.92
N ARG A 396 -30.76 60.08 -11.02
CA ARG A 396 -30.18 61.40 -10.97
C ARG A 396 -31.26 62.50 -10.98
#